data_61accfcd216cac3dad344688ea5170d7
#
_entry.id   61accfcd216cac3dad344688ea5170d7
#
_cell.length_a   1.000
_cell.length_b   1.000
_cell.length_c   1.000
_cell.angle_alpha   90.00
_cell.angle_beta   90.00
_cell.angle_gamma   90.00
#
_symmetry.space_group_name_H-M   'P 1'
#
loop_
_entity.id
_entity.type
_entity.pdbx_description
1 polymer ?
#
loop_
_entity_poly.entity_id
_entity_poly.type
_entity_poly.pdbx_seq_one_letter_code
_entity_poly.pdbx_strand_id
1 'polypeptide(L)'
;NGAFVQKFRYGYTPCCMRIDRYLRYDAPNTLQVAIRGTNLPNSRWYSGQGIYRDAWILTGDYLHVAPDGLHVTTLDCDRELAVLEVKAELQNEGQRSREGYVKLTVHDGSGREVAGRKARFYVDSNGRVTVRQRIDLEKPALWNVDTPNLYSVDCQVIDRETEQAVDTAQTTFGIRKLQLDSVHGLRINGQSVKLKGGCVHHDNGLLG
;
A
#
# COMPACT_ATOMS: atom_id res chain seq x y z
N ASN A 1 -0.42 27.31 -4.94
CA ASN A 1 0.04 28.28 -5.94
C ASN A 1 -1.13 28.80 -6.82
N GLY A 2 -2.41 28.61 -6.41
CA GLY A 2 -3.60 29.11 -7.08
C GLY A 2 -4.10 28.30 -8.28
N ALA A 3 -3.36 27.28 -8.75
CA ALA A 3 -3.81 26.40 -9.81
C ALA A 3 -4.73 25.29 -9.27
N PHE A 4 -5.81 24.99 -10.00
CA PHE A 4 -6.65 23.84 -9.68
C PHE A 4 -5.96 22.53 -10.09
N VAL A 5 -5.81 21.60 -9.15
CA VAL A 5 -5.16 20.31 -9.40
C VAL A 5 -6.19 19.21 -9.64
N GLN A 6 -7.03 18.95 -8.66
CA GLN A 6 -7.99 17.83 -8.73
C GLN A 6 -9.16 18.03 -7.76
N LYS A 7 -10.27 17.34 -8.05
CA LYS A 7 -11.45 17.25 -7.18
C LYS A 7 -11.77 15.79 -6.87
N PHE A 8 -11.87 15.46 -5.59
CA PHE A 8 -12.36 14.17 -5.10
C PHE A 8 -13.80 14.32 -4.64
N ARG A 9 -14.63 13.36 -4.98
CA ARG A 9 -16.08 13.39 -4.66
C ARG A 9 -16.45 12.53 -3.45
N TYR A 10 -15.52 11.68 -3.00
CA TYR A 10 -15.74 10.76 -1.90
C TYR A 10 -14.65 10.92 -0.84
N GLY A 11 -15.06 11.23 0.39
CA GLY A 11 -14.14 11.63 1.47
C GLY A 11 -13.54 10.49 2.28
N TYR A 12 -13.97 9.24 2.08
CA TYR A 12 -13.53 8.10 2.89
C TYR A 12 -12.47 7.23 2.22
N THR A 13 -12.05 7.56 1.00
CA THR A 13 -10.94 6.88 0.31
C THR A 13 -9.70 7.75 0.27
N PRO A 14 -8.49 7.15 0.31
CA PRO A 14 -7.27 7.87 0.03
C PRO A 14 -7.34 8.56 -1.33
N CYS A 15 -6.74 9.72 -1.43
CA CYS A 15 -6.60 10.44 -2.69
C CYS A 15 -5.12 10.72 -2.96
N CYS A 16 -4.67 10.34 -4.15
CA CYS A 16 -3.33 10.63 -4.63
C CYS A 16 -3.41 11.53 -5.85
N MET A 17 -2.58 12.55 -5.93
CA MET A 17 -2.54 13.48 -7.06
C MET A 17 -1.11 13.87 -7.41
N ARG A 18 -0.84 13.99 -8.68
CA ARG A 18 0.45 14.44 -9.16
C ARG A 18 0.51 15.97 -9.13
N ILE A 19 1.53 16.53 -8.51
CA ILE A 19 1.67 17.97 -8.29
C ILE A 19 2.95 18.58 -8.87
N ASP A 20 3.89 17.78 -9.37
CA ASP A 20 5.20 18.22 -9.85
C ASP A 20 5.12 19.40 -10.84
N ARG A 21 4.22 19.36 -11.82
CA ARG A 21 4.03 20.41 -12.82
C ARG A 21 3.51 21.74 -12.26
N TYR A 22 3.06 21.76 -11.01
CA TYR A 22 2.54 22.96 -10.34
C TYR A 22 3.53 23.54 -9.33
N LEU A 23 4.63 22.82 -9.07
CA LEU A 23 5.62 23.21 -8.08
C LEU A 23 6.55 24.29 -8.63
N ARG A 24 6.99 25.16 -7.72
CA ARG A 24 8.10 26.08 -7.88
C ARG A 24 9.27 25.49 -7.11
N TYR A 25 10.34 25.09 -7.79
CA TYR A 25 11.44 24.38 -7.15
C TYR A 25 12.35 25.28 -6.32
N ASP A 26 12.36 26.59 -6.63
CA ASP A 26 13.21 27.59 -5.95
C ASP A 26 12.43 28.52 -5.01
N ALA A 27 11.19 28.17 -4.67
CA ALA A 27 10.34 29.04 -3.85
C ALA A 27 9.35 28.21 -3.01
N PRO A 28 8.80 28.79 -1.94
CA PRO A 28 7.73 28.16 -1.16
C PRO A 28 6.52 27.85 -2.02
N ASN A 29 5.92 26.67 -1.78
CA ASN A 29 4.70 26.24 -2.44
C ASN A 29 3.54 26.21 -1.45
N THR A 30 2.36 26.60 -1.91
CA THR A 30 1.13 26.56 -1.12
C THR A 30 0.18 25.53 -1.72
N LEU A 31 -0.16 24.51 -0.95
CA LEU A 31 -1.23 23.56 -1.22
C LEU A 31 -2.47 23.96 -0.43
N GLN A 32 -3.56 24.24 -1.12
CA GLN A 32 -4.84 24.57 -0.50
C GLN A 32 -5.85 23.44 -0.75
N VAL A 33 -6.43 22.91 0.32
CA VAL A 33 -7.50 21.91 0.27
C VAL A 33 -8.80 22.57 0.68
N ALA A 34 -9.78 22.63 -0.23
CA ALA A 34 -11.11 23.14 0.05
C ALA A 34 -12.09 21.97 0.22
N ILE A 35 -12.70 21.88 1.39
CA ILE A 35 -13.67 20.85 1.70
C ILE A 35 -15.06 21.47 1.72
N ARG A 36 -16.01 20.84 1.03
CA ARG A 36 -17.42 21.27 0.99
C ARG A 36 -18.30 20.15 1.48
N GLY A 37 -18.83 20.30 2.70
CA GLY A 37 -19.74 19.35 3.34
C GLY A 37 -21.15 19.93 3.54
N THR A 38 -21.57 20.85 2.67
CA THR A 38 -22.82 21.63 2.84
C THR A 38 -24.08 20.94 2.32
N ASN A 39 -23.99 19.72 1.79
CA ASN A 39 -25.17 18.98 1.36
C ASN A 39 -25.89 18.40 2.57
N LEU A 40 -26.82 19.16 3.14
CA LEU A 40 -27.71 18.75 4.20
C LEU A 40 -29.12 18.42 3.62
N PRO A 41 -29.86 17.50 4.30
CA PRO A 41 -29.65 16.97 5.63
C PRO A 41 -28.91 15.64 5.62
N ASN A 42 -27.95 15.49 6.53
CA ASN A 42 -27.33 14.21 6.85
C ASN A 42 -28.15 13.58 7.99
N SER A 43 -29.01 12.60 7.68
CA SER A 43 -30.16 12.26 8.52
C SER A 43 -29.92 11.23 9.61
N ARG A 44 -28.75 10.60 9.69
CA ARG A 44 -28.53 9.46 10.58
C ARG A 44 -27.41 9.62 11.60
N TRP A 45 -26.37 10.36 11.27
CA TRP A 45 -25.22 10.63 12.13
C TRP A 45 -24.55 11.91 11.70
N TYR A 46 -23.73 12.47 12.55
CA TYR A 46 -22.92 13.62 12.22
C TYR A 46 -21.76 13.18 11.31
N SER A 47 -21.46 13.96 10.28
CA SER A 47 -20.30 13.79 9.43
C SER A 47 -19.35 14.95 9.68
N GLY A 48 -18.16 14.65 10.17
CA GLY A 48 -17.10 15.64 10.30
C GLY A 48 -16.65 16.19 8.95
N GLN A 49 -15.96 17.30 8.98
CA GLN A 49 -15.37 17.94 7.81
C GLN A 49 -13.89 18.21 8.09
N GLY A 50 -13.07 18.07 7.07
CA GLY A 50 -11.65 18.32 7.19
C GLY A 50 -10.80 17.13 6.75
N ILE A 51 -9.48 17.30 6.87
CA ILE A 51 -8.51 16.23 6.70
C ILE A 51 -8.39 15.53 8.06
N TYR A 52 -8.80 14.27 8.13
CA TYR A 52 -8.81 13.50 9.39
C TYR A 52 -7.78 12.36 9.41
N ARG A 53 -7.04 12.17 8.32
CA ARG A 53 -5.93 11.22 8.20
C ARG A 53 -4.68 11.93 7.70
N ASP A 54 -3.55 11.24 7.83
CA ASP A 54 -2.25 11.77 7.44
C ASP A 54 -2.21 12.19 5.98
N ALA A 55 -1.49 13.29 5.72
CA ALA A 55 -1.18 13.76 4.39
C ALA A 55 0.32 13.58 4.13
N TRP A 56 0.66 12.96 3.01
CA TRP A 56 2.02 12.62 2.64
C TRP A 56 2.41 13.30 1.34
N ILE A 57 3.67 13.65 1.21
CA ILE A 57 4.29 14.03 -0.07
C ILE A 57 5.22 12.87 -0.44
N LEU A 58 4.93 12.25 -1.59
CA LEU A 58 5.78 11.22 -2.16
C LEU A 58 6.68 11.87 -3.21
N THR A 59 7.97 11.58 -3.14
CA THR A 59 8.98 12.03 -4.10
C THR A 59 9.73 10.82 -4.61
N GLY A 60 10.02 10.77 -5.87
CA GLY A 60 10.74 9.64 -6.50
C GLY A 60 11.27 10.01 -7.88
N ASP A 61 11.98 9.07 -8.49
CA ASP A 61 12.40 9.14 -9.89
C ASP A 61 11.20 8.96 -10.83
N TYR A 62 11.39 9.24 -12.12
CA TYR A 62 10.40 8.91 -13.16
C TYR A 62 10.08 7.40 -13.21
N LEU A 63 11.02 6.56 -12.84
CA LEU A 63 10.80 5.11 -12.67
C LEU A 63 10.67 4.81 -11.18
N HIS A 64 9.47 4.46 -10.74
CA HIS A 64 9.16 4.24 -9.33
C HIS A 64 8.11 3.14 -9.13
N VAL A 65 7.95 2.68 -7.92
CA VAL A 65 6.81 1.85 -7.50
C VAL A 65 5.58 2.76 -7.45
N ALA A 66 4.52 2.37 -8.15
CA ALA A 66 3.28 3.14 -8.14
C ALA A 66 2.76 3.33 -6.69
N PRO A 67 2.12 4.46 -6.37
CA PRO A 67 1.44 4.61 -5.09
C PRO A 67 0.53 3.41 -4.82
N ASP A 68 0.63 2.84 -3.61
CA ASP A 68 -0.04 1.60 -3.23
C ASP A 68 0.24 0.40 -4.17
N GLY A 69 1.36 0.43 -4.89
CA GLY A 69 1.70 -0.60 -5.89
C GLY A 69 2.41 -1.84 -5.34
N LEU A 70 2.77 -1.86 -4.05
CA LEU A 70 3.43 -3.01 -3.43
C LEU A 70 2.43 -3.80 -2.58
N HIS A 71 2.12 -5.03 -3.00
CA HIS A 71 1.16 -5.90 -2.33
C HIS A 71 1.74 -7.26 -2.02
N VAL A 72 1.37 -7.82 -0.87
CA VAL A 72 1.69 -9.20 -0.48
C VAL A 72 0.40 -9.97 -0.26
N THR A 73 0.30 -11.13 -0.88
CA THR A 73 -0.82 -12.05 -0.72
C THR A 73 -0.30 -13.39 -0.21
N THR A 74 -0.86 -13.91 0.87
CA THR A 74 -0.65 -15.29 1.28
C THR A 74 -1.50 -16.19 0.38
N LEU A 75 -0.85 -16.96 -0.49
CA LEU A 75 -1.54 -17.90 -1.38
C LEU A 75 -1.97 -19.15 -0.61
N ASP A 76 -1.08 -19.66 0.23
CA ASP A 76 -1.35 -20.73 1.19
C ASP A 76 -0.36 -20.66 2.35
N CYS A 77 -0.74 -21.19 3.51
CA CYS A 77 0.16 -21.31 4.64
C CYS A 77 -0.29 -22.36 5.64
N ASP A 78 0.70 -22.98 6.28
CA ASP A 78 0.60 -23.76 7.49
C ASP A 78 1.78 -23.43 8.43
N ARG A 79 2.06 -24.28 9.42
CA ARG A 79 3.16 -24.06 10.37
C ARG A 79 4.54 -24.36 9.80
N GLU A 80 4.60 -25.12 8.70
CA GLU A 80 5.88 -25.54 8.09
C GLU A 80 6.26 -24.65 6.91
N LEU A 81 5.26 -24.16 6.15
CA LEU A 81 5.50 -23.40 4.93
C LEU A 81 4.44 -22.33 4.71
N ALA A 82 4.86 -21.14 4.29
CA ALA A 82 4.00 -20.14 3.69
C ALA A 82 4.41 -19.89 2.25
N VAL A 83 3.42 -19.79 1.39
CA VAL A 83 3.57 -19.44 -0.03
C VAL A 83 3.00 -18.03 -0.22
N LEU A 84 3.87 -17.08 -0.51
CA LEU A 84 3.53 -15.68 -0.70
C LEU A 84 3.60 -15.30 -2.18
N GLU A 85 2.70 -14.46 -2.64
CA GLU A 85 2.86 -13.72 -3.88
C GLU A 85 3.12 -12.24 -3.52
N VAL A 86 4.24 -11.71 -3.98
CA VAL A 86 4.56 -10.28 -3.90
C VAL A 86 4.37 -9.68 -5.28
N LYS A 87 3.55 -8.63 -5.37
CA LYS A 87 3.34 -7.82 -6.56
C LYS A 87 3.93 -6.45 -6.35
N ALA A 88 4.78 -6.02 -7.28
CA ALA A 88 5.28 -4.66 -7.37
C ALA A 88 4.81 -4.05 -8.71
N GLU A 89 3.94 -3.06 -8.66
CA GLU A 89 3.55 -2.28 -9.83
C GLU A 89 4.55 -1.14 -10.00
N LEU A 90 5.28 -1.17 -11.12
CA LEU A 90 6.23 -0.13 -11.48
C LEU A 90 5.59 0.82 -12.50
N GLN A 91 5.82 2.09 -12.33
CA GLN A 91 5.42 3.13 -13.25
C GLN A 91 6.66 3.86 -13.78
N ASN A 92 6.73 4.00 -15.10
CA ASN A 92 7.73 4.80 -15.77
C ASN A 92 7.04 6.02 -16.39
N GLU A 93 7.29 7.19 -15.83
CA GLU A 93 6.75 8.46 -16.32
C GLU A 93 7.76 9.21 -17.23
N GLY A 94 8.89 8.58 -17.50
CA GLY A 94 9.93 9.09 -18.39
C GLY A 94 9.60 8.85 -19.87
N GLN A 95 10.32 9.56 -20.73
CA GLN A 95 10.14 9.48 -22.19
C GLN A 95 10.90 8.31 -22.85
N ARG A 96 11.66 7.54 -22.08
CA ARG A 96 12.40 6.37 -22.57
C ARG A 96 11.93 5.13 -21.86
N SER A 97 11.93 4.00 -22.56
CA SER A 97 11.74 2.70 -21.94
C SER A 97 12.87 2.42 -20.95
N ARG A 98 12.56 1.72 -19.87
CA ARG A 98 13.53 1.37 -18.81
C ARG A 98 13.51 -0.14 -18.56
N GLU A 99 14.65 -0.67 -18.23
CA GLU A 99 14.79 -2.05 -17.79
C GLU A 99 15.66 -2.13 -16.53
N GLY A 100 15.48 -3.19 -15.77
CA GLY A 100 16.25 -3.36 -14.54
C GLY A 100 15.80 -4.56 -13.73
N TYR A 101 15.92 -4.40 -12.41
CA TYR A 101 15.59 -5.45 -11.46
C TYR A 101 14.73 -4.89 -10.33
N VAL A 102 13.75 -5.69 -9.93
CA VAL A 102 13.11 -5.56 -8.64
C VAL A 102 13.79 -6.52 -7.68
N LYS A 103 14.34 -6.00 -6.58
CA LYS A 103 14.83 -6.79 -5.46
C LYS A 103 13.81 -6.72 -4.34
N LEU A 104 13.29 -7.87 -3.96
CA LEU A 104 12.35 -8.04 -2.85
C LEU A 104 13.06 -8.69 -1.69
N THR A 105 12.94 -8.13 -0.49
CA THR A 105 13.51 -8.67 0.74
C THR A 105 12.45 -8.72 1.81
N VAL A 106 12.21 -9.91 2.37
CA VAL A 106 11.23 -10.13 3.45
C VAL A 106 11.95 -10.15 4.77
N HIS A 107 11.45 -9.38 5.73
CA HIS A 107 11.96 -9.33 7.10
C HIS A 107 10.90 -9.82 8.08
N ASP A 108 11.34 -10.53 9.11
CA ASP A 108 10.49 -10.92 10.24
C ASP A 108 10.27 -9.74 11.21
N GLY A 109 9.45 -9.96 12.25
CA GLY A 109 9.14 -8.93 13.25
C GLY A 109 10.34 -8.42 14.06
N SER A 110 11.50 -9.08 13.98
CA SER A 110 12.77 -8.60 14.57
C SER A 110 13.62 -7.77 13.60
N GLY A 111 13.19 -7.65 12.34
CA GLY A 111 13.94 -6.98 11.27
C GLY A 111 14.98 -7.85 10.58
N ARG A 112 15.02 -9.17 10.87
CA ARG A 112 15.95 -10.10 10.23
C ARG A 112 15.42 -10.50 8.86
N GLU A 113 16.28 -10.46 7.83
CA GLU A 113 15.98 -10.99 6.51
C GLU A 113 15.71 -12.50 6.57
N VAL A 114 14.56 -12.94 6.08
CA VAL A 114 14.12 -14.34 6.12
C VAL A 114 13.90 -14.92 4.72
N ALA A 115 13.70 -14.08 3.71
CA ALA A 115 13.58 -14.50 2.32
C ALA A 115 13.82 -13.34 1.37
N GLY A 116 14.14 -13.63 0.12
CA GLY A 116 14.30 -12.61 -0.90
C GLY A 116 14.18 -13.15 -2.32
N ARG A 117 13.89 -12.27 -3.26
CA ARG A 117 13.85 -12.56 -4.70
C ARG A 117 14.34 -11.36 -5.49
N LYS A 118 14.92 -11.64 -6.65
CA LYS A 118 15.30 -10.63 -7.64
C LYS A 118 14.70 -11.02 -8.99
N ALA A 119 13.98 -10.10 -9.61
CA ALA A 119 13.33 -10.32 -10.90
C ALA A 119 13.63 -9.19 -11.87
N ARG A 120 13.77 -9.52 -13.15
CA ARG A 120 13.93 -8.52 -14.21
C ARG A 120 12.59 -7.86 -14.52
N PHE A 121 12.64 -6.61 -14.95
CA PHE A 121 11.52 -5.93 -15.55
C PHE A 121 11.96 -5.17 -16.80
N TYR A 122 10.99 -4.91 -17.67
CA TYR A 122 11.04 -3.94 -18.75
C TYR A 122 9.74 -3.15 -18.71
N VAL A 123 9.83 -1.85 -18.87
CA VAL A 123 8.68 -0.95 -18.88
C VAL A 123 8.85 0.11 -19.96
N ASP A 124 7.82 0.29 -20.79
CA ASP A 124 7.82 1.30 -21.84
C ASP A 124 7.82 2.72 -21.27
N SER A 125 8.16 3.69 -22.14
CA SER A 125 7.98 5.11 -21.83
C SER A 125 6.51 5.41 -21.50
N ASN A 126 6.26 6.16 -20.43
CA ASN A 126 4.93 6.46 -19.92
C ASN A 126 4.08 5.19 -19.68
N GLY A 127 4.74 4.07 -19.36
CA GLY A 127 4.14 2.76 -19.19
C GLY A 127 4.10 2.28 -17.74
N ARG A 128 3.43 1.13 -17.56
CA ARG A 128 3.38 0.39 -16.29
C ARG A 128 3.69 -1.07 -16.52
N VAL A 129 4.30 -1.70 -15.54
CA VAL A 129 4.51 -3.15 -15.51
C VAL A 129 4.28 -3.68 -14.09
N THR A 130 3.68 -4.85 -13.98
CA THR A 130 3.54 -5.54 -12.70
C THR A 130 4.53 -6.70 -12.66
N VAL A 131 5.48 -6.61 -11.73
CA VAL A 131 6.40 -7.69 -11.40
C VAL A 131 5.77 -8.54 -10.30
N ARG A 132 5.61 -9.85 -10.55
CA ARG A 132 5.06 -10.81 -9.59
C ARG A 132 6.11 -11.83 -9.24
N GLN A 133 6.31 -12.07 -7.95
CA GLN A 133 7.24 -13.07 -7.46
C GLN A 133 6.59 -13.91 -6.38
N ARG A 134 6.77 -15.22 -6.51
CA ARG A 134 6.46 -16.16 -5.45
C ARG A 134 7.65 -16.26 -4.49
N ILE A 135 7.35 -16.19 -3.21
CA ILE A 135 8.32 -16.35 -2.12
C ILE A 135 7.78 -17.43 -1.18
N ASP A 136 8.58 -18.46 -1.00
CA ASP A 136 8.29 -19.51 -0.04
C ASP A 136 9.06 -19.21 1.26
N LEU A 137 8.36 -19.29 2.40
CA LEU A 137 8.93 -19.01 3.71
C LEU A 137 8.71 -20.21 4.63
N GLU A 138 9.81 -20.80 5.09
CA GLU A 138 9.79 -21.95 6.01
C GLU A 138 9.48 -21.51 7.45
N LYS A 139 8.70 -22.34 8.15
CA LYS A 139 8.30 -22.18 9.56
C LYS A 139 7.83 -20.75 9.89
N PRO A 140 6.83 -20.23 9.18
CA PRO A 140 6.37 -18.86 9.36
C PRO A 140 5.73 -18.67 10.74
N ALA A 141 5.96 -17.52 11.36
CA ALA A 141 5.18 -17.04 12.48
C ALA A 141 3.83 -16.54 11.96
N LEU A 142 2.80 -17.37 12.03
CA LEU A 142 1.47 -17.03 11.52
C LEU A 142 0.84 -15.88 12.31
N TRP A 143 0.14 -15.00 11.61
CA TRP A 143 -0.68 -13.96 12.22
C TRP A 143 -1.99 -14.58 12.75
N ASN A 144 -2.33 -14.27 13.99
CA ASN A 144 -3.62 -14.62 14.59
C ASN A 144 -4.11 -13.42 15.43
N VAL A 145 -5.36 -13.44 15.87
CA VAL A 145 -5.95 -12.38 16.70
C VAL A 145 -5.23 -12.21 18.05
N ASP A 146 -4.73 -13.29 18.63
CA ASP A 146 -4.01 -13.29 19.91
C ASP A 146 -2.50 -13.09 19.72
N THR A 147 -1.97 -13.39 18.56
CA THR A 147 -0.55 -13.27 18.19
C THR A 147 -0.42 -12.61 16.82
N PRO A 148 -0.56 -11.29 16.73
CA PRO A 148 -0.57 -10.57 15.45
C PRO A 148 0.84 -10.38 14.90
N ASN A 149 1.52 -11.50 14.58
CA ASN A 149 2.86 -11.49 14.00
C ASN A 149 2.86 -10.78 12.64
N LEU A 150 3.75 -9.81 12.47
CA LEU A 150 3.90 -9.05 11.24
C LEU A 150 5.27 -9.27 10.63
N TYR A 151 5.29 -9.25 9.33
CA TYR A 151 6.46 -9.21 8.46
C TYR A 151 6.47 -7.90 7.71
N SER A 152 7.61 -7.52 7.17
CA SER A 152 7.72 -6.46 6.17
C SER A 152 8.35 -6.98 4.90
N VAL A 153 8.02 -6.34 3.78
CA VAL A 153 8.72 -6.56 2.51
C VAL A 153 9.25 -5.22 2.01
N ASP A 154 10.54 -5.20 1.71
CA ASP A 154 11.20 -4.11 1.02
C ASP A 154 11.28 -4.43 -0.46
N CYS A 155 10.95 -3.44 -1.27
CA CYS A 155 11.06 -3.46 -2.72
C CYS A 155 12.05 -2.40 -3.16
N GLN A 156 13.13 -2.78 -3.80
CA GLN A 156 14.09 -1.87 -4.42
C GLN A 156 13.97 -1.99 -5.95
N VAL A 157 13.78 -0.87 -6.61
CA VAL A 157 13.82 -0.77 -8.08
C VAL A 157 15.22 -0.38 -8.49
N ILE A 158 15.93 -1.28 -9.15
CA ILE A 158 17.33 -1.09 -9.56
C ILE A 158 17.35 -0.91 -11.07
N ASP A 159 17.80 0.25 -11.52
CA ASP A 159 17.99 0.53 -12.94
C ASP A 159 19.19 -0.23 -13.50
N ARG A 160 19.06 -0.77 -14.72
CA ARG A 160 20.13 -1.57 -15.33
C ARG A 160 21.32 -0.75 -15.80
N GLU A 161 21.10 0.46 -16.27
CA GLU A 161 22.18 1.30 -16.82
C GLU A 161 23.09 1.82 -15.71
N THR A 162 22.50 2.24 -14.60
CA THR A 162 23.24 2.84 -13.47
C THR A 162 23.62 1.83 -12.40
N GLU A 163 22.97 0.65 -12.39
CA GLU A 163 23.05 -0.36 -11.32
C GLU A 163 22.68 0.18 -9.93
N GLN A 164 22.01 1.33 -9.87
CA GLN A 164 21.59 1.96 -8.63
C GLN A 164 20.11 1.76 -8.36
N ALA A 165 19.75 1.73 -7.07
CA ALA A 165 18.37 1.78 -6.67
C ALA A 165 17.82 3.19 -6.95
N VAL A 166 16.84 3.28 -7.82
CA VAL A 166 16.18 4.54 -8.21
C VAL A 166 14.92 4.80 -7.41
N ASP A 167 14.33 3.74 -6.83
CA ASP A 167 13.19 3.87 -5.92
C ASP A 167 13.15 2.71 -4.92
N THR A 168 12.48 2.96 -3.78
CA THR A 168 12.25 1.98 -2.73
C THR A 168 10.84 2.11 -2.19
N ALA A 169 10.20 0.97 -1.92
CA ALA A 169 8.92 0.90 -1.26
C ALA A 169 8.94 -0.18 -0.18
N GLN A 170 8.14 0.00 0.86
CA GLN A 170 7.99 -0.97 1.93
C GLN A 170 6.51 -1.15 2.28
N THR A 171 6.13 -2.37 2.63
CA THR A 171 4.82 -2.64 3.23
C THR A 171 4.91 -3.71 4.29
N THR A 172 3.96 -3.70 5.24
CA THR A 172 3.83 -4.72 6.28
C THR A 172 2.68 -5.64 5.98
N PHE A 173 2.81 -6.91 6.40
CA PHE A 173 1.76 -7.91 6.19
C PHE A 173 1.79 -8.99 7.28
N GLY A 174 0.66 -9.67 7.47
CA GLY A 174 0.56 -10.84 8.33
C GLY A 174 0.27 -12.10 7.49
N ILE A 175 0.99 -13.18 7.78
CA ILE A 175 0.82 -14.47 7.09
C ILE A 175 -0.33 -15.22 7.73
N ARG A 176 -1.43 -15.38 6.99
CA ARG A 176 -2.63 -16.08 7.49
C ARG A 176 -3.44 -16.67 6.36
N LYS A 177 -4.18 -17.72 6.68
CA LYS A 177 -5.19 -18.35 5.83
C LYS A 177 -6.58 -18.01 6.35
N LEU A 178 -7.37 -17.32 5.53
CA LEU A 178 -8.77 -17.03 5.84
C LEU A 178 -9.67 -18.02 5.11
N GLN A 179 -10.62 -18.60 5.82
CA GLN A 179 -11.62 -19.51 5.28
C GLN A 179 -12.99 -19.09 5.80
N LEU A 180 -13.96 -19.03 4.92
CA LEU A 180 -15.34 -18.72 5.27
C LEU A 180 -16.27 -19.71 4.57
N ASP A 181 -17.04 -20.44 5.35
CA ASP A 181 -18.05 -21.35 4.84
C ASP A 181 -19.31 -21.34 5.74
N SER A 182 -20.41 -21.89 5.22
CA SER A 182 -21.71 -21.87 5.89
C SER A 182 -21.80 -22.81 7.12
N VAL A 183 -20.90 -23.78 7.22
CA VAL A 183 -20.90 -24.77 8.31
C VAL A 183 -20.06 -24.30 9.49
N HIS A 184 -18.86 -23.81 9.22
CA HIS A 184 -17.89 -23.45 10.25
C HIS A 184 -17.72 -21.96 10.48
N GLY A 185 -18.35 -21.13 9.62
CA GLY A 185 -18.18 -19.69 9.67
C GLY A 185 -16.77 -19.22 9.30
N LEU A 186 -16.31 -18.15 9.92
CA LEU A 186 -14.96 -17.61 9.72
C LEU A 186 -13.92 -18.42 10.48
N ARG A 187 -12.90 -18.87 9.77
CA ARG A 187 -11.71 -19.50 10.36
C ARG A 187 -10.45 -18.74 9.95
N ILE A 188 -9.54 -18.57 10.90
CA ILE A 188 -8.20 -18.04 10.68
C ILE A 188 -7.22 -19.16 11.02
N ASN A 189 -6.38 -19.56 10.06
CA ASN A 189 -5.43 -20.67 10.19
C ASN A 189 -6.10 -21.97 10.70
N GLY A 190 -7.32 -22.25 10.21
CA GLY A 190 -8.12 -23.42 10.58
C GLY A 190 -8.90 -23.29 11.91
N GLN A 191 -8.69 -22.24 12.70
CA GLN A 191 -9.40 -22.01 13.95
C GLN A 191 -10.62 -21.13 13.74
N SER A 192 -11.79 -21.51 14.27
CA SER A 192 -13.00 -20.71 14.19
C SER A 192 -12.87 -19.43 15.02
N VAL A 193 -13.22 -18.32 14.42
CA VAL A 193 -13.17 -16.99 15.05
C VAL A 193 -14.57 -16.39 15.07
N LYS A 194 -15.01 -15.98 16.25
CA LYS A 194 -16.29 -15.29 16.43
C LYS A 194 -16.04 -13.78 16.42
N LEU A 195 -16.54 -13.12 15.39
CA LEU A 195 -16.49 -11.66 15.31
C LEU A 195 -17.51 -11.07 16.30
N LYS A 196 -17.05 -10.13 17.11
CA LYS A 196 -17.89 -9.31 18.00
C LYS A 196 -17.61 -7.87 17.66
N GLY A 197 -18.67 -7.09 17.40
CA GLY A 197 -18.49 -5.71 17.01
C GLY A 197 -19.80 -4.93 17.06
N GLY A 198 -19.69 -3.65 16.89
CA GLY A 198 -20.80 -2.71 16.79
C GLY A 198 -20.42 -1.53 15.90
N CYS A 199 -21.44 -0.72 15.57
CA CYS A 199 -21.21 0.53 14.85
C CYS A 199 -20.72 1.61 15.82
N VAL A 200 -19.62 2.27 15.49
CA VAL A 200 -19.13 3.44 16.20
C VAL A 200 -19.20 4.62 15.24
N HIS A 201 -20.11 5.53 15.53
CA HIS A 201 -20.23 6.80 14.82
C HIS A 201 -19.54 7.86 15.67
N HIS A 202 -18.25 8.04 15.48
CA HIS A 202 -17.37 8.82 16.35
C HIS A 202 -17.21 10.27 15.93
N ASP A 203 -18.23 10.81 15.29
CA ASP A 203 -18.24 12.23 14.99
C ASP A 203 -18.57 13.00 16.25
N ASN A 204 -17.63 13.72 16.79
CA ASN A 204 -17.78 14.56 17.97
C ASN A 204 -18.47 15.91 17.63
N GLY A 205 -19.48 15.88 16.82
CA GLY A 205 -20.19 17.07 16.37
C GLY A 205 -19.26 18.05 15.63
N LEU A 206 -18.95 19.18 16.25
CA LEU A 206 -18.09 20.21 15.62
C LEU A 206 -16.64 19.79 15.40
N LEU A 207 -16.15 18.78 16.09
CA LEU A 207 -14.75 18.36 16.04
C LEU A 207 -14.52 17.18 15.10
N GLY A 208 -15.54 16.41 14.76
CA GLY A 208 -15.46 15.27 13.85
C GLY A 208 -14.77 14.05 14.43
#